data_34c3a3d977ec67713b5d807432bc3be3
#
_entry.id   34c3a3d977ec67713b5d807432bc3be3
#
_cell.length_a   1.000
_cell.length_b   1.000
_cell.length_c   1.000
_cell.angle_alpha   90.00
_cell.angle_beta   90.00
_cell.angle_gamma   90.00
#
_symmetry.space_group_name_H-M   'P 1'
#
loop_
_entity.id
_entity.type
_entity.pdbx_description
1 polymer ?
#
loop_
_entity_poly.entity_id
_entity_poly.type
_entity_poly.pdbx_seq_one_letter_code
_entity_poly.pdbx_strand_id
1 'polypeptide(L)'
;GFAATNQPPPTDSRYSQTIGGPGGRNYNPAAFARVLIEDLVPHIDVNFRTLAYQSNRAMAGLSMGGMQTRAIAPANLDKFSHIGVFSGGSLAVTNIADMTTFKEKVKLVFVSYGSRENGAAGKANVEALNQAGIKSVFYESPNTAHEWLTWRRSLREFAPLLFRD
;
A
#
# COMPACT_ATOMS: atom_id res chain seq x y z
N GLY A 1 -11.85 -22.18 -20.63
CA GLY A 1 -11.96 -20.92 -21.35
C GLY A 1 -12.96 -20.04 -20.63
N PHE A 2 -12.50 -18.89 -20.08
CA PHE A 2 -13.41 -17.88 -19.54
C PHE A 2 -14.11 -17.22 -20.75
N ALA A 3 -15.42 -17.36 -20.84
CA ALA A 3 -16.20 -16.62 -21.82
C ALA A 3 -16.07 -15.12 -21.47
N ALA A 4 -15.54 -14.34 -22.38
CA ALA A 4 -15.60 -12.88 -22.27
C ALA A 4 -17.07 -12.50 -22.29
N THR A 5 -17.59 -12.02 -21.17
CA THR A 5 -18.93 -11.45 -21.14
C THR A 5 -18.87 -10.11 -21.84
N ASN A 6 -19.60 -9.96 -22.96
CA ASN A 6 -19.78 -8.68 -23.67
C ASN A 6 -20.70 -7.71 -22.89
N GLN A 7 -20.62 -7.72 -21.57
CA GLN A 7 -21.30 -6.70 -20.78
C GLN A 7 -20.49 -5.41 -20.83
N PRO A 8 -21.12 -4.28 -21.15
CA PRO A 8 -20.47 -2.99 -21.01
C PRO A 8 -20.01 -2.82 -19.54
N PRO A 9 -18.87 -2.16 -19.32
CA PRO A 9 -18.41 -1.91 -17.95
C PRO A 9 -19.49 -1.18 -17.15
N PRO A 10 -19.59 -1.43 -15.85
CA PRO A 10 -20.59 -0.77 -15.01
C PRO A 10 -20.48 0.73 -15.17
N THR A 11 -21.59 1.39 -15.45
CA THR A 11 -21.72 2.85 -15.57
C THR A 11 -21.67 3.56 -14.21
N ASP A 12 -21.26 2.87 -13.15
CA ASP A 12 -21.10 3.44 -11.83
C ASP A 12 -20.00 4.50 -11.85
N SER A 13 -20.38 5.74 -11.59
CA SER A 13 -19.48 6.90 -11.56
C SER A 13 -18.28 6.75 -10.61
N ARG A 14 -18.36 5.87 -9.63
CA ARG A 14 -17.26 5.53 -8.73
C ARG A 14 -16.07 4.91 -9.49
N TYR A 15 -16.34 4.08 -10.49
CA TYR A 15 -15.30 3.43 -11.30
C TYR A 15 -14.71 4.38 -12.37
N SER A 16 -15.49 5.28 -12.92
CA SER A 16 -15.00 6.21 -13.94
C SER A 16 -14.01 7.24 -13.38
N GLN A 17 -14.06 7.51 -12.08
CA GLN A 17 -13.15 8.44 -11.40
C GLN A 17 -11.85 7.79 -10.94
N THR A 18 -11.77 6.44 -10.90
CA THR A 18 -10.57 5.71 -10.47
C THR A 18 -9.60 5.43 -11.61
N ILE A 19 -10.08 5.42 -12.85
CA ILE A 19 -9.26 5.12 -14.03
C ILE A 19 -8.94 6.43 -14.75
N GLY A 20 -7.96 7.16 -14.23
CA GLY A 20 -7.27 8.17 -15.02
C GLY A 20 -6.48 7.43 -16.11
N GLY A 21 -6.89 7.57 -17.39
CA GLY A 21 -6.09 7.07 -18.50
C GLY A 21 -4.67 7.68 -18.53
N PRO A 22 -3.78 7.24 -19.43
CA PRO A 22 -2.42 7.75 -19.54
C PRO A 22 -2.45 9.28 -19.75
N GLY A 23 -2.00 10.05 -18.76
CA GLY A 23 -2.08 11.52 -18.75
C GLY A 23 -3.28 12.10 -17.99
N GLY A 24 -4.11 11.29 -17.34
CA GLY A 24 -5.30 11.75 -16.60
C GLY A 24 -4.97 12.65 -15.42
N ARG A 25 -5.31 13.94 -15.57
CA ARG A 25 -5.16 15.00 -14.55
C ARG A 25 -6.09 14.83 -13.34
N ASN A 26 -6.91 13.78 -13.30
CA ASN A 26 -7.97 13.57 -12.31
C ASN A 26 -7.81 12.27 -11.52
N TYR A 27 -6.57 11.87 -11.19
CA TYR A 27 -6.39 10.78 -10.22
C TYR A 27 -6.95 11.21 -8.87
N ASN A 28 -8.06 10.59 -8.45
CA ASN A 28 -8.67 10.81 -7.15
C ASN A 28 -8.38 9.61 -6.22
N PRO A 29 -7.39 9.71 -5.33
CA PRO A 29 -7.07 8.61 -4.41
C PRO A 29 -8.23 8.25 -3.48
N ALA A 30 -9.12 9.19 -3.17
CA ALA A 30 -10.28 8.95 -2.32
C ALA A 30 -11.33 8.05 -3.02
N ALA A 31 -11.50 8.18 -4.34
CA ALA A 31 -12.42 7.30 -5.08
C ALA A 31 -11.94 5.84 -5.07
N PHE A 32 -10.63 5.62 -5.28
CA PHE A 32 -10.06 4.26 -5.19
C PHE A 32 -10.13 3.72 -3.76
N ALA A 33 -9.87 4.56 -2.75
CA ALA A 33 -9.97 4.15 -1.34
C ALA A 33 -11.38 3.63 -1.01
N ARG A 34 -12.43 4.32 -1.48
CA ARG A 34 -13.81 3.88 -1.27
C ARG A 34 -14.09 2.52 -1.90
N VAL A 35 -13.72 2.32 -3.16
CA VAL A 35 -13.88 1.02 -3.83
C VAL A 35 -13.13 -0.08 -3.10
N LEU A 36 -11.90 0.18 -2.66
CA LEU A 36 -11.11 -0.80 -1.92
C LEU A 36 -11.77 -1.18 -0.58
N ILE A 37 -12.18 -0.18 0.20
CA ILE A 37 -12.64 -0.37 1.59
C ILE A 37 -14.10 -0.81 1.65
N GLU A 38 -14.97 -0.21 0.82
CA GLU A 38 -16.41 -0.41 0.89
C GLU A 38 -16.90 -1.59 0.03
N ASP A 39 -16.20 -1.87 -1.08
CA ASP A 39 -16.63 -2.92 -2.01
C ASP A 39 -15.69 -4.13 -2.01
N LEU A 40 -14.37 -3.92 -2.27
CA LEU A 40 -13.45 -5.02 -2.55
C LEU A 40 -13.09 -5.82 -1.30
N VAL A 41 -12.73 -5.18 -0.20
CA VAL A 41 -12.37 -5.88 1.05
C VAL A 41 -13.55 -6.70 1.57
N PRO A 42 -14.77 -6.14 1.71
CA PRO A 42 -15.93 -6.94 2.14
C PRO A 42 -16.28 -8.07 1.17
N HIS A 43 -16.18 -7.83 -0.15
CA HIS A 43 -16.43 -8.87 -1.14
C HIS A 43 -15.49 -10.06 -0.99
N ILE A 44 -14.20 -9.81 -0.79
CA ILE A 44 -13.21 -10.88 -0.59
C ILE A 44 -13.44 -11.60 0.73
N ASP A 45 -13.71 -10.86 1.81
CA ASP A 45 -13.93 -11.48 3.13
C ASP A 45 -15.18 -12.38 3.16
N VAL A 46 -16.23 -12.05 2.40
CA VAL A 46 -17.46 -12.86 2.33
C VAL A 46 -17.31 -14.07 1.42
N ASN A 47 -16.58 -13.95 0.30
CA ASN A 47 -16.54 -14.98 -0.73
C ASN A 47 -15.34 -15.94 -0.66
N PHE A 48 -14.33 -15.61 0.15
CA PHE A 48 -13.11 -16.41 0.26
C PHE A 48 -12.77 -16.71 1.72
N ARG A 49 -11.99 -17.75 1.96
CA ARG A 49 -11.52 -18.12 3.30
C ARG A 49 -10.40 -17.18 3.77
N THR A 50 -10.78 -16.00 4.20
CA THR A 50 -9.86 -15.01 4.76
C THR A 50 -9.89 -15.01 6.29
N LEU A 51 -8.81 -14.55 6.90
CA LEU A 51 -8.80 -14.13 8.30
C LEU A 51 -9.15 -12.63 8.31
N ALA A 52 -10.44 -12.30 8.41
CA ALA A 52 -11.00 -10.96 8.22
C ALA A 52 -10.71 -9.98 9.38
N TYR A 53 -9.58 -10.15 10.09
CA TYR A 53 -9.16 -9.28 11.18
C TYR A 53 -8.11 -8.28 10.70
N GLN A 54 -8.08 -7.11 11.29
CA GLN A 54 -7.11 -6.05 11.03
C GLN A 54 -5.66 -6.57 11.14
N SER A 55 -5.35 -7.36 12.16
CA SER A 55 -4.02 -7.94 12.39
C SER A 55 -3.54 -8.88 11.28
N ASN A 56 -4.45 -9.43 10.48
CA ASN A 56 -4.19 -10.38 9.41
C ASN A 56 -4.31 -9.74 8.00
N ARG A 57 -4.40 -8.41 7.93
CA ARG A 57 -4.51 -7.72 6.65
C ARG A 57 -3.36 -6.75 6.44
N ALA A 58 -2.68 -6.91 5.31
CA ALA A 58 -1.63 -6.02 4.84
C ALA A 58 -2.10 -5.24 3.61
N MET A 59 -1.59 -4.03 3.43
CA MET A 59 -1.72 -3.30 2.18
C MET A 59 -0.32 -2.97 1.65
N ALA A 60 -0.06 -3.34 0.41
CA ALA A 60 1.19 -3.02 -0.25
C ALA A 60 0.96 -2.60 -1.70
N GLY A 61 1.83 -1.77 -2.23
CA GLY A 61 1.76 -1.32 -3.61
C GLY A 61 3.09 -0.81 -4.15
N LEU A 62 3.23 -0.86 -5.47
CA LEU A 62 4.39 -0.37 -6.20
C LEU A 62 4.05 0.91 -6.96
N SER A 63 4.99 1.83 -7.11
CA SER A 63 4.82 3.06 -7.90
C SER A 63 3.55 3.82 -7.48
N MET A 64 2.59 4.00 -8.38
CA MET A 64 1.29 4.60 -8.08
C MET A 64 0.54 3.82 -6.97
N GLY A 65 0.58 2.48 -6.98
CA GLY A 65 0.02 1.65 -5.91
C GLY A 65 0.69 1.90 -4.55
N GLY A 66 1.98 2.22 -4.53
CA GLY A 66 2.68 2.66 -3.32
C GLY A 66 2.17 4.01 -2.82
N MET A 67 1.93 4.96 -3.72
CA MET A 67 1.29 6.25 -3.36
C MET A 67 -0.11 6.05 -2.79
N GLN A 68 -0.90 5.14 -3.36
CA GLN A 68 -2.22 4.76 -2.85
C GLN A 68 -2.10 4.12 -1.45
N THR A 69 -1.18 3.17 -1.30
CA THR A 69 -0.97 2.46 -0.02
C THR A 69 -0.64 3.43 1.11
N ARG A 70 0.31 4.34 0.90
CA ARG A 70 0.71 5.31 1.93
C ARG A 70 -0.37 6.34 2.27
N ALA A 71 -1.36 6.54 1.40
CA ALA A 71 -2.50 7.41 1.65
C ALA A 71 -3.66 6.66 2.32
N ILE A 72 -3.95 5.43 1.88
CA ILE A 72 -5.14 4.68 2.29
C ILE A 72 -4.91 3.94 3.62
N ALA A 73 -3.79 3.23 3.77
CA ALA A 73 -3.60 2.38 4.93
C ALA A 73 -3.54 3.16 6.25
N PRO A 74 -2.83 4.30 6.36
CA PRO A 74 -2.85 5.11 7.59
C PRO A 74 -4.20 5.76 7.90
N ALA A 75 -5.04 5.98 6.89
CA ALA A 75 -6.39 6.50 7.07
C ALA A 75 -7.43 5.42 7.45
N ASN A 76 -7.03 4.14 7.44
CA ASN A 76 -7.90 3.00 7.72
C ASN A 76 -7.19 2.00 8.65
N LEU A 77 -6.79 2.48 9.82
CA LEU A 77 -6.03 1.70 10.82
C LEU A 77 -6.83 0.53 11.41
N ASP A 78 -8.15 0.54 11.28
CA ASP A 78 -9.05 -0.56 11.63
C ASP A 78 -9.04 -1.70 10.59
N LYS A 79 -8.42 -1.50 9.44
CA LYS A 79 -8.38 -2.48 8.33
C LYS A 79 -7.01 -3.11 8.11
N PHE A 80 -5.92 -2.36 8.29
CA PHE A 80 -4.57 -2.79 7.91
C PHE A 80 -3.58 -2.67 9.07
N SER A 81 -2.79 -3.72 9.28
CA SER A 81 -1.72 -3.78 10.28
C SER A 81 -0.31 -3.70 9.69
N HIS A 82 -0.16 -4.01 8.41
CA HIS A 82 1.14 -4.02 7.74
C HIS A 82 1.05 -3.17 6.46
N ILE A 83 2.03 -2.30 6.26
CA ILE A 83 2.05 -1.31 5.18
C ILE A 83 3.33 -1.50 4.37
N GLY A 84 3.22 -1.76 3.06
CA GLY A 84 4.34 -1.92 2.15
C GLY A 84 4.32 -0.88 1.01
N VAL A 85 5.34 -0.05 0.91
CA VAL A 85 5.46 0.99 -0.12
C VAL A 85 6.71 0.74 -0.96
N PHE A 86 6.51 0.34 -2.23
CA PHE A 86 7.60 0.02 -3.15
C PHE A 86 7.71 1.12 -4.21
N SER A 87 8.79 1.89 -4.22
CA SER A 87 9.03 2.99 -5.17
C SER A 87 7.83 3.96 -5.29
N GLY A 88 7.09 4.19 -4.20
CA GLY A 88 5.84 4.95 -4.19
C GLY A 88 5.83 6.11 -3.20
N GLY A 89 6.99 6.60 -2.81
CA GLY A 89 7.14 7.55 -1.71
C GLY A 89 7.39 6.84 -0.39
N SER A 90 7.14 7.53 0.70
CA SER A 90 7.27 7.00 2.07
C SER A 90 6.27 7.68 3.00
N LEU A 91 6.16 7.15 4.20
CA LEU A 91 5.30 7.70 5.24
C LEU A 91 6.17 8.52 6.19
N ALA A 92 5.94 9.82 6.26
CA ALA A 92 6.59 10.69 7.24
C ALA A 92 5.83 10.67 8.57
N VAL A 93 6.54 10.78 9.69
CA VAL A 93 5.93 10.88 11.04
C VAL A 93 4.91 12.02 11.11
N THR A 94 5.19 13.13 10.46
CA THR A 94 4.32 14.33 10.40
C THR A 94 3.01 14.10 9.65
N ASN A 95 2.92 13.05 8.85
CA ASN A 95 1.71 12.69 8.10
C ASN A 95 0.78 11.74 8.88
N ILE A 96 1.18 11.30 10.08
CA ILE A 96 0.38 10.42 10.94
C ILE A 96 -0.46 11.29 11.87
N ALA A 97 -1.77 11.34 11.62
CA ALA A 97 -2.68 12.21 12.36
C ALA A 97 -2.86 11.77 13.82
N ASP A 98 -2.93 10.47 14.08
CA ASP A 98 -3.03 9.87 15.42
C ASP A 98 -1.90 8.85 15.61
N MET A 99 -0.82 9.32 16.21
CA MET A 99 0.38 8.53 16.47
C MET A 99 0.12 7.41 17.49
N THR A 100 -0.75 7.63 18.45
CA THR A 100 -1.08 6.64 19.49
C THR A 100 -1.78 5.44 18.88
N THR A 101 -2.87 5.68 18.17
CA THR A 101 -3.60 4.62 17.45
C THR A 101 -2.72 3.96 16.38
N PHE A 102 -1.89 4.74 15.69
CA PHE A 102 -0.98 4.18 14.68
C PHE A 102 0.00 3.17 15.29
N LYS A 103 0.63 3.50 16.41
CA LYS A 103 1.54 2.58 17.12
C LYS A 103 0.84 1.31 17.64
N GLU A 104 -0.39 1.44 18.07
CA GLU A 104 -1.17 0.31 18.56
C GLU A 104 -1.56 -0.64 17.41
N LYS A 105 -1.96 -0.10 16.28
CA LYS A 105 -2.55 -0.86 15.18
C LYS A 105 -1.54 -1.32 14.12
N VAL A 106 -0.50 -0.53 13.83
CA VAL A 106 0.45 -0.84 12.77
C VAL A 106 1.62 -1.63 13.32
N LYS A 107 1.76 -2.85 12.82
CA LYS A 107 2.83 -3.79 13.23
C LYS A 107 4.10 -3.66 12.38
N LEU A 108 3.98 -3.15 11.15
CA LEU A 108 5.11 -2.99 10.24
C LEU A 108 4.85 -1.91 9.20
N VAL A 109 5.84 -1.05 8.99
CA VAL A 109 5.96 -0.20 7.80
C VAL A 109 7.20 -0.64 7.04
N PHE A 110 7.03 -1.00 5.76
CA PHE A 110 8.12 -1.40 4.87
C PHE A 110 8.18 -0.43 3.69
N VAL A 111 9.35 0.14 3.44
CA VAL A 111 9.62 1.07 2.33
C VAL A 111 10.78 0.54 1.52
N SER A 112 10.63 0.52 0.21
CA SER A 112 11.71 0.06 -0.66
C SER A 112 11.87 0.88 -1.94
N TYR A 113 13.11 0.88 -2.43
CA TYR A 113 13.51 1.52 -3.69
C TYR A 113 14.59 0.69 -4.38
N GLY A 114 14.76 0.91 -5.68
CA GLY A 114 15.98 0.52 -6.37
C GLY A 114 17.13 1.48 -6.04
N SER A 115 18.36 0.99 -6.00
CA SER A 115 19.54 1.81 -5.67
C SER A 115 19.82 2.92 -6.70
N ARG A 116 19.22 2.84 -7.90
CA ARG A 116 19.26 3.87 -8.94
C ARG A 116 18.07 4.83 -8.89
N GLU A 117 17.19 4.66 -7.92
CA GLU A 117 16.13 5.62 -7.61
C GLU A 117 16.58 6.55 -6.49
N ASN A 118 15.86 7.65 -6.26
CA ASN A 118 16.11 8.53 -5.12
C ASN A 118 15.35 8.05 -3.89
N GLY A 119 15.93 7.12 -3.12
CA GLY A 119 15.36 6.56 -1.91
C GLY A 119 15.73 7.29 -0.60
N ALA A 120 16.55 8.34 -0.65
CA ALA A 120 17.10 8.99 0.55
C ALA A 120 16.03 9.49 1.52
N ALA A 121 14.98 10.16 1.02
CA ALA A 121 13.85 10.61 1.84
C ALA A 121 13.09 9.43 2.47
N GLY A 122 12.96 8.33 1.73
CA GLY A 122 12.34 7.09 2.22
C GLY A 122 13.11 6.49 3.39
N LYS A 123 14.42 6.44 3.28
CA LYS A 123 15.31 5.95 4.34
C LYS A 123 15.21 6.83 5.59
N ALA A 124 15.31 8.15 5.44
CA ALA A 124 15.19 9.11 6.55
C ALA A 124 13.82 9.00 7.27
N ASN A 125 12.73 8.84 6.52
CA ASN A 125 11.41 8.67 7.12
C ASN A 125 11.29 7.34 7.88
N VAL A 126 11.88 6.25 7.39
CA VAL A 126 11.91 4.97 8.11
C VAL A 126 12.72 5.09 9.42
N GLU A 127 13.83 5.79 9.39
CA GLU A 127 14.62 6.07 10.60
C GLU A 127 13.81 6.89 11.63
N ALA A 128 13.10 7.92 11.17
CA ALA A 128 12.21 8.72 12.03
C ALA A 128 11.04 7.91 12.62
N LEU A 129 10.44 7.01 11.83
CA LEU A 129 9.40 6.10 12.31
C LEU A 129 9.93 5.15 13.40
N ASN A 130 11.12 4.59 13.21
CA ASN A 130 11.77 3.75 14.21
C ASN A 130 12.08 4.51 15.50
N GLN A 131 12.58 5.76 15.39
CA GLN A 131 12.80 6.64 16.55
C GLN A 131 11.49 6.96 17.28
N ALA A 132 10.39 7.06 16.54
CA ALA A 132 9.05 7.21 17.10
C ALA A 132 8.47 5.92 17.69
N GLY A 133 9.20 4.79 17.66
CA GLY A 133 8.75 3.49 18.21
C GLY A 133 7.84 2.68 17.29
N ILE A 134 7.87 2.95 15.98
CA ILE A 134 7.13 2.20 14.96
C ILE A 134 8.11 1.27 14.25
N LYS A 135 7.86 -0.04 14.28
CA LYS A 135 8.68 -1.03 13.58
C LYS A 135 8.66 -0.75 12.08
N SER A 136 9.78 -0.29 11.54
CA SER A 136 9.89 0.12 10.15
C SER A 136 11.16 -0.41 9.51
N VAL A 137 11.07 -0.82 8.24
CA VAL A 137 12.18 -1.39 7.47
C VAL A 137 12.36 -0.62 6.18
N PHE A 138 13.58 -0.23 5.88
CA PHE A 138 13.98 0.28 4.57
C PHE A 138 14.78 -0.77 3.83
N TYR A 139 14.40 -1.06 2.59
CA TYR A 139 15.11 -1.96 1.70
C TYR A 139 15.53 -1.26 0.41
N GLU A 140 16.80 -1.38 0.06
CA GLU A 140 17.33 -0.89 -1.20
C GLU A 140 17.71 -2.08 -2.10
N SER A 141 17.04 -2.22 -3.24
CA SER A 141 17.36 -3.26 -4.22
C SER A 141 18.62 -2.88 -5.01
N PRO A 142 19.71 -3.64 -4.90
CA PRO A 142 20.98 -3.26 -5.50
C PRO A 142 20.94 -3.33 -7.03
N ASN A 143 21.55 -2.32 -7.68
CA ASN A 143 21.71 -2.21 -9.13
C ASN A 143 20.40 -2.19 -9.93
N THR A 144 19.32 -1.74 -9.34
CA THR A 144 18.00 -1.63 -9.97
C THR A 144 17.43 -0.20 -9.90
N ALA A 145 16.46 0.09 -10.77
CA ALA A 145 15.77 1.37 -10.88
C ALA A 145 14.25 1.17 -10.63
N HIS A 146 13.42 2.04 -11.24
CA HIS A 146 11.96 1.95 -11.16
C HIS A 146 11.44 0.84 -12.09
N GLU A 147 11.58 -0.42 -11.69
CA GLU A 147 11.38 -1.58 -12.55
C GLU A 147 10.92 -2.84 -11.79
N TRP A 148 10.41 -3.82 -12.53
CA TRP A 148 9.89 -5.07 -11.97
C TRP A 148 10.90 -5.85 -11.12
N LEU A 149 12.17 -5.80 -11.44
CA LEU A 149 13.20 -6.49 -10.66
C LEU A 149 13.29 -5.91 -9.25
N THR A 150 13.22 -4.57 -9.11
CA THR A 150 13.14 -3.88 -7.81
C THR A 150 11.93 -4.38 -7.02
N TRP A 151 10.76 -4.36 -7.61
CA TRP A 151 9.51 -4.64 -6.90
C TRP A 151 9.36 -6.12 -6.53
N ARG A 152 9.83 -7.02 -7.40
CA ARG A 152 9.88 -8.46 -7.10
C ARG A 152 10.81 -8.77 -5.93
N ARG A 153 11.98 -8.14 -5.87
CA ARG A 153 12.90 -8.25 -4.73
C ARG A 153 12.30 -7.63 -3.47
N SER A 154 11.67 -6.46 -3.58
CA SER A 154 10.99 -5.81 -2.48
C SER A 154 9.90 -6.69 -1.87
N LEU A 155 9.08 -7.34 -2.71
CA LEU A 155 8.07 -8.28 -2.24
C LEU A 155 8.69 -9.49 -1.54
N ARG A 156 9.81 -10.02 -2.07
CA ARG A 156 10.55 -11.12 -1.44
C ARG A 156 11.04 -10.78 -0.04
N GLU A 157 11.51 -9.56 0.17
CA GLU A 157 11.97 -9.10 1.49
C GLU A 157 10.81 -8.75 2.42
N PHE A 158 9.71 -8.22 1.88
CA PHE A 158 8.54 -7.83 2.65
C PHE A 158 7.70 -9.02 3.13
N ALA A 159 7.41 -9.98 2.25
CA ALA A 159 6.49 -11.08 2.54
C ALA A 159 6.87 -11.91 3.79
N PRO A 160 8.15 -12.23 4.04
CA PRO A 160 8.55 -12.95 5.25
C PRO A 160 8.36 -12.19 6.56
N LEU A 161 8.12 -10.88 6.50
CA LEU A 161 7.91 -10.03 7.68
C LEU A 161 6.44 -9.91 8.06
N LEU A 162 5.53 -10.39 7.20
CA LEU A 162 4.09 -10.28 7.42
C LEU A 162 3.60 -11.26 8.47
N PHE A 163 2.65 -10.80 9.30
CA PHE A 163 1.88 -11.61 10.24
C PHE A 163 2.74 -12.47 11.21
N ARG A 164 3.91 -11.97 11.52
CA ARG A 164 4.75 -12.55 12.56
C ARG A 164 4.54 -11.77 13.86
N ASP A 165 4.24 -12.52 14.91
CA ASP A 165 4.12 -12.00 16.28
C ASP A 165 5.50 -11.63 16.84
#